data_9b799343afd623b1476747c1f1cb42dc
#
_entry.id   9b799343afd623b1476747c1f1cb42dc
#
_cell.length_a   1.000
_cell.length_b   1.000
_cell.length_c   1.000
_cell.angle_alpha   90.00
_cell.angle_beta   90.00
_cell.angle_gamma   90.00
#
_symmetry.space_group_name_H-M   'P 1'
#
loop_
_entity.id
_entity.type
_entity.pdbx_description
1 polymer ?
#
loop_
_entity_poly.entity_id
_entity_poly.type
_entity_poly.pdbx_seq_one_letter_code
_entity_poly.pdbx_strand_id
1 'polypeptide(L)'
;MTTATRLFFVLTFVGCFFAYQPAKAQKKINQFNENKKRTGVWKKYYSNQRIRYVGQFVNGKEVGTFKYYDISTSKHPVIIKEFSASSDSALVRYYTLDGQLRSKGTMVQRKRVGKWTYYFPNGQLFSEEFYVDGQLEGELKNYYINGQVLELTTYQNGMKNGVSKKFSDEGILIEEVYYLDDKLHGKGKYFELSGDLKEEGEYRYGKRYGKWEFYIGGKKVTKKEMKNATKYSKNGDTKDQEDDND
;
A
#
# COMPACT_ATOMS: atom_id res chain seq x y z
N MET A 1 -25.34 -101.74 9.84
CA MET A 1 -25.39 -100.67 8.81
C MET A 1 -25.16 -99.31 9.50
N THR A 2 -23.93 -98.85 9.50
CA THR A 2 -23.53 -97.64 10.21
C THR A 2 -23.04 -96.57 9.18
N THR A 3 -23.80 -95.54 9.03
CA THR A 3 -23.51 -94.42 8.16
C THR A 3 -22.61 -93.38 8.91
N ALA A 4 -21.38 -93.25 8.46
CA ALA A 4 -20.44 -92.24 8.99
C ALA A 4 -20.67 -90.89 8.33
N THR A 5 -21.02 -89.87 9.13
CA THR A 5 -21.17 -88.48 8.72
C THR A 5 -19.77 -87.81 8.77
N ARG A 6 -19.25 -87.41 7.63
CA ARG A 6 -18.02 -86.59 7.54
C ARG A 6 -18.31 -85.14 7.76
N LEU A 7 -17.78 -84.58 8.83
CA LEU A 7 -17.80 -83.12 9.11
C LEU A 7 -16.68 -82.43 8.35
N PHE A 8 -17.02 -81.53 7.40
CA PHE A 8 -16.05 -80.67 6.73
C PHE A 8 -15.85 -79.40 7.54
N PHE A 9 -14.65 -79.20 8.10
CA PHE A 9 -14.24 -77.95 8.69
C PHE A 9 -13.74 -77.00 7.56
N VAL A 10 -14.47 -75.96 7.29
CA VAL A 10 -14.01 -74.88 6.43
C VAL A 10 -13.25 -73.87 7.31
N LEU A 11 -11.92 -73.80 7.19
CA LEU A 11 -11.09 -72.76 7.79
C LEU A 11 -11.15 -71.55 6.94
N THR A 12 -11.92 -70.49 7.35
CA THR A 12 -11.89 -69.18 6.79
C THR A 12 -10.65 -68.40 7.24
N PHE A 13 -9.67 -68.30 6.38
CA PHE A 13 -8.48 -67.43 6.54
C PHE A 13 -8.88 -66.00 6.40
N VAL A 14 -9.11 -65.25 7.51
CA VAL A 14 -9.30 -63.79 7.51
C VAL A 14 -7.93 -63.17 7.35
N GLY A 15 -7.55 -62.88 6.10
CA GLY A 15 -6.35 -62.12 5.78
C GLY A 15 -6.53 -60.63 6.18
N CYS A 16 -5.88 -60.23 7.28
CA CYS A 16 -5.74 -58.80 7.63
C CYS A 16 -4.87 -58.11 6.57
N PHE A 17 -5.49 -57.48 5.59
CA PHE A 17 -4.83 -56.52 4.74
C PHE A 17 -4.47 -55.28 5.57
N PHE A 18 -3.28 -55.25 6.16
CA PHE A 18 -2.68 -54.03 6.63
C PHE A 18 -2.40 -53.15 5.42
N ALA A 19 -3.29 -52.16 5.17
CA ALA A 19 -3.04 -51.10 4.20
C ALA A 19 -1.78 -50.33 4.64
N TYR A 20 -0.67 -50.59 3.97
CA TYR A 20 0.57 -49.83 4.13
C TYR A 20 0.29 -48.40 3.65
N GLN A 21 -0.09 -47.51 4.59
CA GLN A 21 -0.16 -46.08 4.31
C GLN A 21 1.29 -45.58 4.27
N PRO A 22 1.78 -45.10 3.13
CA PRO A 22 3.12 -44.53 3.09
C PRO A 22 3.16 -43.33 4.04
N ALA A 23 3.96 -43.45 5.10
CA ALA A 23 4.20 -42.37 6.03
C ALA A 23 4.69 -41.16 5.21
N LYS A 24 3.91 -40.06 5.13
CA LYS A 24 4.35 -38.85 4.50
C LYS A 24 5.60 -38.39 5.24
N ALA A 25 6.77 -38.60 4.63
CA ALA A 25 8.04 -38.18 5.20
C ALA A 25 7.94 -36.70 5.59
N GLN A 26 8.06 -36.42 6.88
CA GLN A 26 7.98 -35.08 7.43
C GLN A 26 9.11 -34.25 6.78
N LYS A 27 8.75 -33.26 5.94
CA LYS A 27 9.71 -32.42 5.25
C LYS A 27 10.62 -31.77 6.28
N LYS A 28 11.92 -32.16 6.28
CA LYS A 28 12.93 -31.54 7.17
C LYS A 28 12.96 -30.03 6.92
N ILE A 29 12.85 -29.23 7.98
CA ILE A 29 12.92 -27.76 7.92
C ILE A 29 14.30 -27.27 8.35
N ASN A 30 14.65 -26.02 8.00
CA ASN A 30 15.89 -25.33 8.41
C ASN A 30 17.17 -26.10 8.03
N GLN A 31 17.22 -26.60 6.80
CA GLN A 31 18.36 -27.38 6.30
C GLN A 31 19.40 -26.49 5.61
N PHE A 32 20.65 -26.92 5.70
CA PHE A 32 21.75 -26.37 4.90
C PHE A 32 22.17 -27.40 3.85
N ASN A 33 22.59 -26.95 2.70
CA ASN A 33 23.23 -27.79 1.69
C ASN A 33 24.71 -28.01 2.00
N GLU A 34 25.42 -28.79 1.15
CA GLU A 34 26.84 -29.09 1.28
C GLU A 34 27.74 -27.84 1.34
N ASN A 35 27.34 -26.75 0.69
CA ASN A 35 28.02 -25.46 0.70
C ASN A 35 27.61 -24.56 1.89
N LYS A 36 26.98 -25.11 2.95
CA LYS A 36 26.48 -24.38 4.13
C LYS A 36 25.50 -23.26 3.80
N LYS A 37 24.83 -23.32 2.63
CA LYS A 37 23.79 -22.37 2.24
C LYS A 37 22.42 -22.91 2.60
N ARG A 38 21.49 -22.03 3.00
CA ARG A 38 20.09 -22.39 3.32
C ARG A 38 19.45 -23.07 2.12
N THR A 39 18.69 -24.17 2.38
CA THR A 39 17.93 -24.89 1.35
C THR A 39 16.64 -25.45 1.94
N GLY A 40 15.61 -25.66 1.07
CA GLY A 40 14.31 -26.17 1.48
C GLY A 40 13.49 -25.17 2.29
N VAL A 41 12.52 -25.69 3.06
CA VAL A 41 11.62 -24.88 3.87
C VAL A 41 12.30 -24.40 5.15
N TRP A 42 12.19 -23.10 5.43
CA TRP A 42 12.71 -22.46 6.63
C TRP A 42 11.59 -21.84 7.44
N LYS A 43 11.66 -22.06 8.76
CA LYS A 43 10.80 -21.40 9.75
C LYS A 43 11.67 -20.77 10.81
N LYS A 44 11.39 -19.52 11.17
CA LYS A 44 12.01 -18.83 12.30
C LYS A 44 10.94 -18.38 13.27
N TYR A 45 11.29 -18.38 14.54
CA TYR A 45 10.38 -18.04 15.64
C TYR A 45 10.91 -16.82 16.38
N TYR A 46 10.02 -16.11 17.04
CA TYR A 46 10.31 -15.09 18.04
C TYR A 46 10.66 -15.76 19.39
N SER A 47 11.14 -14.99 20.35
CA SER A 47 11.46 -15.47 21.71
C SER A 47 10.23 -16.07 22.44
N ASN A 48 9.02 -15.60 22.12
CA ASN A 48 7.76 -16.13 22.64
C ASN A 48 7.24 -17.35 21.86
N GLN A 49 8.08 -18.02 21.07
CA GLN A 49 7.80 -19.18 20.25
C GLN A 49 6.77 -18.99 19.13
N ARG A 50 6.25 -17.79 18.92
CA ARG A 50 5.41 -17.49 17.75
C ARG A 50 6.24 -17.47 16.49
N ILE A 51 5.63 -17.91 15.38
CA ILE A 51 6.31 -17.91 14.09
C ILE A 51 6.62 -16.46 13.67
N ARG A 52 7.88 -16.21 13.28
CA ARG A 52 8.35 -14.93 12.75
C ARG A 52 8.28 -14.91 11.23
N TYR A 53 8.75 -15.97 10.59
CA TYR A 53 8.59 -16.15 9.15
C TYR A 53 8.63 -17.61 8.74
N VAL A 54 8.03 -17.89 7.59
CA VAL A 54 8.16 -19.14 6.85
C VAL A 54 8.41 -18.82 5.37
N GLY A 55 9.33 -19.54 4.74
CA GLY A 55 9.67 -19.38 3.33
C GLY A 55 10.55 -20.50 2.83
N GLN A 56 10.94 -20.44 1.59
CA GLN A 56 11.77 -21.46 0.95
C GLN A 56 13.07 -20.85 0.41
N PHE A 57 14.18 -21.57 0.60
CA PHE A 57 15.49 -21.20 0.07
C PHE A 57 15.98 -22.23 -0.92
N VAL A 58 16.71 -21.77 -1.94
CA VAL A 58 17.51 -22.58 -2.84
C VAL A 58 18.89 -21.94 -2.91
N ASN A 59 19.92 -22.71 -2.50
CA ASN A 59 21.32 -22.22 -2.47
C ASN A 59 21.52 -20.88 -1.76
N GLY A 60 20.78 -20.65 -0.66
CA GLY A 60 20.85 -19.42 0.12
C GLY A 60 19.98 -18.25 -0.39
N LYS A 61 19.40 -18.35 -1.58
CA LYS A 61 18.47 -17.36 -2.14
C LYS A 61 17.04 -17.66 -1.71
N GLU A 62 16.27 -16.63 -1.40
CA GLU A 62 14.84 -16.71 -1.14
C GLU A 62 14.10 -17.04 -2.45
N VAL A 63 13.19 -18.00 -2.43
CA VAL A 63 12.38 -18.40 -3.59
C VAL A 63 10.93 -18.66 -3.20
N GLY A 64 10.02 -18.50 -4.15
CA GLY A 64 8.60 -18.74 -3.93
C GLY A 64 8.00 -17.75 -2.93
N THR A 65 7.14 -18.23 -2.04
CA THR A 65 6.39 -17.38 -1.11
C THR A 65 7.01 -17.34 0.28
N PHE A 66 7.35 -16.15 0.75
CA PHE A 66 7.70 -15.86 2.15
C PHE A 66 6.53 -15.18 2.85
N LYS A 67 6.21 -15.67 4.06
CA LYS A 67 5.21 -15.07 4.95
C LYS A 67 5.89 -14.64 6.25
N TYR A 68 5.73 -13.37 6.60
CA TYR A 68 6.25 -12.78 7.83
C TYR A 68 5.09 -12.43 8.74
N TYR A 69 5.25 -12.67 10.03
CA TYR A 69 4.24 -12.47 11.05
C TYR A 69 4.71 -11.47 12.10
N ASP A 70 3.77 -10.87 12.80
CA ASP A 70 4.04 -9.99 13.92
C ASP A 70 4.28 -10.78 15.20
N ILE A 71 5.07 -10.22 16.14
CA ILE A 71 5.36 -10.84 17.44
C ILE A 71 4.11 -11.00 18.32
N SER A 72 3.11 -10.14 18.16
CA SER A 72 1.86 -10.15 18.92
C SER A 72 0.89 -11.24 18.48
N THR A 73 0.93 -11.63 17.19
CA THR A 73 0.00 -12.61 16.61
C THR A 73 0.60 -13.33 15.40
N SER A 74 0.27 -14.60 15.23
CA SER A 74 0.56 -15.38 14.00
C SER A 74 -0.72 -15.77 13.25
N LYS A 75 -1.85 -15.11 13.54
CA LYS A 75 -3.14 -15.41 12.88
C LYS A 75 -3.07 -15.09 11.39
N HIS A 76 -2.54 -13.91 11.05
CA HIS A 76 -2.35 -13.46 9.67
C HIS A 76 -0.91 -13.01 9.45
N PRO A 77 -0.30 -13.28 8.28
CA PRO A 77 0.97 -12.68 7.93
C PRO A 77 0.80 -11.18 7.69
N VAL A 78 1.72 -10.39 8.22
CA VAL A 78 1.75 -8.92 7.99
C VAL A 78 2.52 -8.53 6.74
N ILE A 79 3.39 -9.42 6.23
CA ILE A 79 4.07 -9.25 4.95
C ILE A 79 4.07 -10.59 4.20
N ILE A 80 3.70 -10.53 2.92
CA ILE A 80 3.88 -11.64 1.98
C ILE A 80 4.80 -11.15 0.87
N LYS A 81 5.86 -11.93 0.58
CA LYS A 81 6.75 -11.72 -0.57
C LYS A 81 6.67 -12.93 -1.48
N GLU A 82 6.41 -12.69 -2.75
CA GLU A 82 6.41 -13.72 -3.79
C GLU A 82 7.57 -13.43 -4.75
N PHE A 83 8.62 -14.26 -4.64
CA PHE A 83 9.83 -14.11 -5.44
C PHE A 83 9.62 -14.65 -6.84
N SER A 84 10.02 -13.89 -7.84
CA SER A 84 10.03 -14.32 -9.24
C SER A 84 11.05 -15.44 -9.44
N ALA A 85 10.70 -16.42 -10.26
CA ALA A 85 11.62 -17.48 -10.64
C ALA A 85 12.71 -17.01 -11.61
N SER A 86 12.45 -15.92 -12.36
CA SER A 86 13.31 -15.44 -13.45
C SER A 86 14.10 -14.16 -13.12
N SER A 87 13.86 -13.55 -11.97
CA SER A 87 14.52 -12.30 -11.59
C SER A 87 14.70 -12.19 -10.07
N ASP A 88 15.55 -11.26 -9.62
CA ASP A 88 15.75 -10.96 -8.20
C ASP A 88 14.62 -10.08 -7.62
N SER A 89 13.47 -9.99 -8.32
CA SER A 89 12.32 -9.22 -7.87
C SER A 89 11.36 -10.06 -7.04
N ALA A 90 10.64 -9.38 -6.14
CA ALA A 90 9.55 -9.97 -5.39
C ALA A 90 8.32 -9.04 -5.44
N LEU A 91 7.13 -9.60 -5.68
CA LEU A 91 5.88 -8.95 -5.39
C LEU A 91 5.66 -8.95 -3.87
N VAL A 92 5.51 -7.77 -3.29
CA VAL A 92 5.37 -7.61 -1.83
C VAL A 92 3.99 -7.07 -1.52
N ARG A 93 3.33 -7.67 -0.52
CA ARG A 93 2.06 -7.20 0.03
C ARG A 93 2.21 -7.00 1.53
N TYR A 94 1.78 -5.86 2.01
CA TYR A 94 1.72 -5.52 3.43
C TYR A 94 0.27 -5.57 3.91
N TYR A 95 0.07 -6.12 5.09
CA TYR A 95 -1.24 -6.30 5.70
C TYR A 95 -1.28 -5.70 7.10
N THR A 96 -2.47 -5.41 7.58
CA THR A 96 -2.74 -5.13 9.00
C THR A 96 -2.68 -6.43 9.82
N LEU A 97 -2.74 -6.33 11.16
CA LEU A 97 -2.73 -7.50 12.04
C LEU A 97 -3.98 -8.39 11.87
N ASP A 98 -5.08 -7.82 11.42
CA ASP A 98 -6.35 -8.50 11.11
C ASP A 98 -6.44 -9.01 9.67
N GLY A 99 -5.38 -8.81 8.86
CA GLY A 99 -5.25 -9.38 7.52
C GLY A 99 -5.77 -8.52 6.37
N GLN A 100 -6.09 -7.24 6.60
CA GLN A 100 -6.48 -6.33 5.53
C GLN A 100 -5.27 -5.84 4.74
N LEU A 101 -5.38 -5.79 3.41
CA LEU A 101 -4.30 -5.30 2.54
C LEU A 101 -4.10 -3.79 2.74
N ARG A 102 -2.86 -3.39 3.09
CA ARG A 102 -2.46 -1.98 3.25
C ARG A 102 -1.74 -1.43 2.03
N SER A 103 -0.85 -2.22 1.45
CA SER A 103 -0.11 -1.81 0.25
C SER A 103 0.46 -3.00 -0.48
N LYS A 104 0.73 -2.82 -1.77
CA LYS A 104 1.39 -3.80 -2.62
C LYS A 104 2.27 -3.12 -3.66
N GLY A 105 3.30 -3.83 -4.10
CA GLY A 105 4.19 -3.38 -5.17
C GLY A 105 5.34 -4.35 -5.37
N THR A 106 6.26 -4.00 -6.22
CA THR A 106 7.43 -4.83 -6.53
C THR A 106 8.67 -4.28 -5.83
N MET A 107 9.49 -5.18 -5.31
CA MET A 107 10.83 -4.86 -4.79
C MET A 107 11.88 -5.64 -5.55
N VAL A 108 13.00 -5.00 -5.83
CA VAL A 108 14.26 -5.65 -6.22
C VAL A 108 15.21 -5.48 -5.05
N GLN A 109 15.65 -6.59 -4.45
CA GLN A 109 16.41 -6.58 -3.21
C GLN A 109 15.65 -5.84 -2.08
N ARG A 110 16.06 -4.61 -1.72
CA ARG A 110 15.42 -3.78 -0.69
C ARG A 110 14.80 -2.50 -1.25
N LYS A 111 14.85 -2.29 -2.58
CA LYS A 111 14.37 -1.08 -3.23
C LYS A 111 13.01 -1.32 -3.83
N ARG A 112 12.08 -0.36 -3.67
CA ARG A 112 10.81 -0.34 -4.39
C ARG A 112 11.08 -0.05 -5.85
N VAL A 113 10.34 -0.74 -6.75
CA VAL A 113 10.39 -0.50 -8.19
C VAL A 113 9.00 -0.58 -8.80
N GLY A 114 8.78 0.17 -9.88
CA GLY A 114 7.49 0.21 -10.56
C GLY A 114 6.36 0.76 -9.70
N LYS A 115 5.14 0.37 -10.04
CA LYS A 115 3.93 0.87 -9.39
C LYS A 115 3.76 0.26 -7.99
N TRP A 116 3.51 1.13 -7.01
CA TRP A 116 3.09 0.81 -5.66
C TRP A 116 1.69 1.36 -5.42
N THR A 117 0.87 0.57 -4.75
CA THR A 117 -0.52 0.90 -4.46
C THR A 117 -0.77 0.79 -2.97
N TYR A 118 -1.44 1.77 -2.39
CA TYR A 118 -1.81 1.84 -0.97
C TYR A 118 -3.32 1.91 -0.83
N TYR A 119 -3.84 1.40 0.26
CA TYR A 119 -5.27 1.26 0.49
C TYR A 119 -5.67 1.86 1.84
N PHE A 120 -6.86 2.43 1.88
CA PHE A 120 -7.56 2.76 3.11
C PHE A 120 -7.93 1.50 3.89
N PRO A 121 -8.27 1.62 5.20
CA PRO A 121 -8.74 0.47 5.99
C PRO A 121 -9.98 -0.24 5.43
N ASN A 122 -10.82 0.46 4.69
CA ASN A 122 -12.00 -0.12 4.01
C ASN A 122 -11.67 -0.81 2.68
N GLY A 123 -10.39 -0.85 2.28
CA GLY A 123 -9.91 -1.47 1.05
C GLY A 123 -9.96 -0.59 -0.20
N GLN A 124 -10.49 0.64 -0.10
CA GLN A 124 -10.47 1.60 -1.20
C GLN A 124 -9.05 2.13 -1.45
N LEU A 125 -8.80 2.57 -2.68
CA LEU A 125 -7.51 3.11 -3.10
C LEU A 125 -7.20 4.41 -2.36
N PHE A 126 -6.02 4.47 -1.71
CA PHE A 126 -5.50 5.67 -1.03
C PHE A 126 -4.45 6.39 -1.86
N SER A 127 -3.46 5.65 -2.40
CA SER A 127 -2.37 6.26 -3.17
C SER A 127 -1.82 5.31 -4.23
N GLU A 128 -1.37 5.89 -5.32
CA GLU A 128 -0.57 5.24 -6.35
C GLU A 128 0.73 6.00 -6.52
N GLU A 129 1.84 5.28 -6.45
CA GLU A 129 3.19 5.81 -6.51
C GLU A 129 3.99 5.01 -7.53
N PHE A 130 4.94 5.64 -8.20
CA PHE A 130 5.87 4.95 -9.08
C PHE A 130 7.30 5.14 -8.59
N TYR A 131 8.08 4.05 -8.60
CA TYR A 131 9.45 4.03 -8.09
C TYR A 131 10.44 3.54 -9.12
N VAL A 132 11.58 4.23 -9.20
CA VAL A 132 12.77 3.78 -9.91
C VAL A 132 13.90 3.71 -8.89
N ASP A 133 14.50 2.55 -8.73
CA ASP A 133 15.63 2.30 -7.83
C ASP A 133 15.42 2.77 -6.36
N GLY A 134 14.17 2.71 -5.90
CA GLY A 134 13.76 3.11 -4.54
C GLY A 134 13.37 4.57 -4.38
N GLN A 135 13.47 5.38 -5.42
CA GLN A 135 13.09 6.79 -5.44
C GLN A 135 11.76 6.98 -6.17
N LEU A 136 10.93 7.91 -5.68
CA LEU A 136 9.71 8.33 -6.39
C LEU A 136 10.08 8.93 -7.74
N GLU A 137 9.37 8.49 -8.79
CA GLU A 137 9.56 8.94 -10.17
C GLU A 137 8.22 9.05 -10.89
N GLY A 138 8.00 10.12 -11.65
CA GLY A 138 6.75 10.34 -12.36
C GLY A 138 5.62 10.80 -11.46
N GLU A 139 4.38 10.47 -11.81
CA GLU A 139 3.18 10.96 -11.14
C GLU A 139 2.81 10.13 -9.90
N LEU A 140 2.66 10.81 -8.77
CA LEU A 140 2.02 10.30 -7.55
C LEU A 140 0.58 10.78 -7.52
N LYS A 141 -0.35 9.86 -7.23
CA LYS A 141 -1.79 10.15 -7.07
C LYS A 141 -2.25 9.79 -5.67
N ASN A 142 -2.86 10.73 -4.99
CA ASN A 142 -3.60 10.48 -3.76
C ASN A 142 -5.10 10.60 -4.02
N TYR A 143 -5.89 9.83 -3.28
CA TYR A 143 -7.33 9.76 -3.45
C TYR A 143 -8.06 10.06 -2.14
N TYR A 144 -9.22 10.65 -2.23
CA TYR A 144 -10.20 10.69 -1.16
C TYR A 144 -10.83 9.30 -0.95
N ILE A 145 -11.47 9.13 0.20
CA ILE A 145 -12.16 7.87 0.53
C ILE A 145 -13.36 7.59 -0.40
N ASN A 146 -13.93 8.62 -1.05
CA ASN A 146 -14.98 8.46 -2.06
C ASN A 146 -14.44 8.06 -3.45
N GLY A 147 -13.10 7.92 -3.60
CA GLY A 147 -12.42 7.54 -4.84
C GLY A 147 -12.07 8.70 -5.77
N GLN A 148 -12.47 9.92 -5.46
CA GLN A 148 -12.04 11.11 -6.21
C GLN A 148 -10.55 11.39 -5.96
N VAL A 149 -9.88 11.96 -6.97
CA VAL A 149 -8.49 12.36 -6.84
C VAL A 149 -8.37 13.54 -5.89
N LEU A 150 -7.51 13.40 -4.85
CA LEU A 150 -7.14 14.47 -3.93
C LEU A 150 -5.98 15.29 -4.48
N GLU A 151 -4.92 14.59 -4.95
CA GLU A 151 -3.67 15.24 -5.36
C GLU A 151 -3.01 14.44 -6.49
N LEU A 152 -2.47 15.17 -7.45
CA LEU A 152 -1.53 14.71 -8.47
C LEU A 152 -0.24 15.49 -8.30
N THR A 153 0.89 14.83 -8.12
CA THR A 153 2.19 15.50 -7.96
C THR A 153 3.27 14.77 -8.73
N THR A 154 4.03 15.51 -9.55
CA THR A 154 5.14 14.94 -10.33
C THR A 154 6.42 14.91 -9.51
N TYR A 155 7.10 13.77 -9.54
CA TYR A 155 8.39 13.53 -8.88
C TYR A 155 9.47 13.18 -9.88
N GLN A 156 10.69 13.59 -9.58
CA GLN A 156 11.89 13.18 -10.29
C GLN A 156 13.01 12.93 -9.27
N ASN A 157 13.64 11.75 -9.33
CA ASN A 157 14.70 11.36 -8.39
C ASN A 157 14.31 11.52 -6.91
N GLY A 158 13.05 11.27 -6.57
CA GLY A 158 12.53 11.35 -5.20
C GLY A 158 12.10 12.73 -4.73
N MET A 159 12.32 13.79 -5.51
CA MET A 159 11.94 15.18 -5.21
C MET A 159 10.73 15.61 -6.05
N LYS A 160 9.87 16.47 -5.49
CA LYS A 160 8.80 17.13 -6.28
C LYS A 160 9.44 17.99 -7.37
N ASN A 161 9.14 17.66 -8.62
CA ASN A 161 9.69 18.36 -9.79
C ASN A 161 8.67 18.30 -10.92
N GLY A 162 8.04 19.41 -11.23
CA GLY A 162 6.94 19.52 -12.18
C GLY A 162 5.64 20.01 -11.56
N VAL A 163 4.53 19.71 -12.21
CA VAL A 163 3.19 20.18 -11.81
C VAL A 163 2.67 19.38 -10.60
N SER A 164 2.04 20.11 -9.67
CA SER A 164 1.22 19.54 -8.60
C SER A 164 -0.17 20.17 -8.66
N LYS A 165 -1.21 19.31 -8.57
CA LYS A 165 -2.62 19.69 -8.58
C LYS A 165 -3.30 19.12 -7.36
N LYS A 166 -4.17 19.92 -6.71
CA LYS A 166 -5.08 19.45 -5.67
C LYS A 166 -6.52 19.70 -6.06
N PHE A 167 -7.36 18.77 -5.67
CA PHE A 167 -8.79 18.81 -5.97
C PHE A 167 -9.59 18.73 -4.67
N SER A 168 -10.83 19.22 -4.69
CA SER A 168 -11.81 18.96 -3.66
C SER A 168 -12.29 17.50 -3.73
N ASP A 169 -13.03 17.05 -2.72
CA ASP A 169 -13.68 15.73 -2.70
C ASP A 169 -14.83 15.59 -3.71
N GLU A 170 -15.27 16.70 -4.32
CA GLU A 170 -16.18 16.76 -5.47
C GLU A 170 -15.45 16.74 -6.82
N GLY A 171 -14.09 16.76 -6.81
CA GLY A 171 -13.25 16.74 -8.01
C GLY A 171 -12.98 18.10 -8.63
N ILE A 172 -13.29 19.20 -7.93
CA ILE A 172 -13.01 20.56 -8.39
C ILE A 172 -11.53 20.88 -8.16
N LEU A 173 -10.82 21.38 -9.18
CA LEU A 173 -9.45 21.83 -9.05
C LEU A 173 -9.38 23.04 -8.12
N ILE A 174 -8.60 22.95 -7.03
CA ILE A 174 -8.44 24.01 -6.02
C ILE A 174 -7.03 24.60 -5.99
N GLU A 175 -6.02 23.86 -6.45
CA GLU A 175 -4.63 24.32 -6.50
C GLU A 175 -3.93 23.71 -7.72
N GLU A 176 -3.20 24.53 -8.46
CA GLU A 176 -2.24 24.12 -9.47
C GLU A 176 -0.95 24.91 -9.27
N VAL A 177 0.12 24.23 -8.90
CA VAL A 177 1.43 24.83 -8.63
C VAL A 177 2.53 24.04 -9.31
N TYR A 178 3.69 24.66 -9.45
CA TYR A 178 4.87 24.04 -10.01
C TYR A 178 5.97 23.91 -8.96
N TYR A 179 6.64 22.78 -8.93
CA TYR A 179 7.79 22.53 -8.07
C TYR A 179 9.07 22.36 -8.89
N LEU A 180 10.17 22.82 -8.32
CA LEU A 180 11.54 22.56 -8.76
C LEU A 180 12.33 22.15 -7.51
N ASP A 181 12.79 20.91 -7.45
CA ASP A 181 13.56 20.33 -6.35
C ASP A 181 12.91 20.62 -4.98
N ASP A 182 11.67 20.12 -4.80
CA ASP A 182 10.82 20.28 -3.60
C ASP A 182 10.39 21.72 -3.25
N LYS A 183 10.77 22.72 -4.04
CA LYS A 183 10.42 24.11 -3.78
C LYS A 183 9.43 24.62 -4.81
N LEU A 184 8.39 25.35 -4.36
CA LEU A 184 7.49 26.05 -5.27
C LEU A 184 8.30 26.95 -6.21
N HIS A 185 8.08 26.81 -7.52
CA HIS A 185 8.77 27.56 -8.57
C HIS A 185 7.86 27.71 -9.79
N GLY A 186 7.91 28.88 -10.47
CA GLY A 186 7.03 29.14 -11.62
C GLY A 186 5.60 29.48 -11.20
N LYS A 187 4.64 29.20 -12.07
CA LYS A 187 3.24 29.62 -11.87
C LYS A 187 2.55 28.85 -10.74
N GLY A 188 1.73 29.58 -9.99
CA GLY A 188 0.79 29.04 -9.02
C GLY A 188 -0.59 29.62 -9.26
N LYS A 189 -1.61 28.78 -9.27
CA LYS A 189 -3.03 29.12 -9.40
C LYS A 189 -3.81 28.47 -8.28
N TYR A 190 -4.72 29.23 -7.71
CA TYR A 190 -5.63 28.80 -6.65
C TYR A 190 -7.06 29.12 -7.06
N PHE A 191 -7.97 28.20 -6.78
CA PHE A 191 -9.35 28.30 -7.21
C PHE A 191 -10.29 28.22 -6.00
N GLU A 192 -11.49 28.78 -6.15
CA GLU A 192 -12.60 28.59 -5.23
C GLU A 192 -13.29 27.23 -5.48
N LEU A 193 -14.13 26.77 -4.55
CA LEU A 193 -14.89 25.55 -4.74
C LEU A 193 -15.93 25.65 -5.87
N SER A 194 -16.25 26.84 -6.34
CA SER A 194 -17.02 27.06 -7.57
C SER A 194 -16.25 26.72 -8.84
N GLY A 195 -14.93 26.52 -8.73
CA GLY A 195 -14.01 26.37 -9.87
C GLY A 195 -13.46 27.69 -10.41
N ASP A 196 -13.94 28.83 -9.91
CA ASP A 196 -13.45 30.13 -10.33
C ASP A 196 -12.02 30.38 -9.84
N LEU A 197 -11.20 31.04 -10.68
CA LEU A 197 -9.86 31.47 -10.30
C LEU A 197 -9.94 32.46 -9.13
N LYS A 198 -9.23 32.17 -8.04
CA LYS A 198 -9.14 33.01 -6.84
C LYS A 198 -7.92 33.87 -6.82
N GLU A 199 -6.74 33.31 -7.08
CA GLU A 199 -5.49 34.02 -7.19
C GLU A 199 -4.50 33.27 -8.08
N GLU A 200 -3.63 34.04 -8.74
CA GLU A 200 -2.49 33.48 -9.48
C GLU A 200 -1.27 34.38 -9.38
N GLY A 201 -0.11 33.78 -9.57
CA GLY A 201 1.16 34.50 -9.57
C GLY A 201 2.33 33.56 -9.77
N GLU A 202 3.50 34.03 -9.48
CA GLU A 202 4.71 33.23 -9.59
C GLU A 202 5.36 32.95 -8.23
N TYR A 203 6.02 31.79 -8.16
CA TYR A 203 6.92 31.43 -7.09
C TYR A 203 8.35 31.37 -7.57
N ARG A 204 9.30 31.74 -6.71
CA ARG A 204 10.71 31.55 -6.93
C ARG A 204 11.33 31.00 -5.64
N TYR A 205 11.89 29.79 -5.70
CA TYR A 205 12.51 29.09 -4.58
C TYR A 205 11.65 29.06 -3.31
N GLY A 206 10.37 28.73 -3.46
CA GLY A 206 9.40 28.59 -2.35
C GLY A 206 8.73 29.89 -1.88
N LYS A 207 9.08 31.04 -2.45
CA LYS A 207 8.53 32.35 -2.06
C LYS A 207 7.72 32.94 -3.21
N ARG A 208 6.63 33.65 -2.87
CA ARG A 208 5.90 34.49 -3.88
C ARG A 208 6.83 35.50 -4.49
N TYR A 209 6.82 35.61 -5.81
CA TYR A 209 7.67 36.49 -6.58
C TYR A 209 6.82 37.34 -7.53
N GLY A 210 7.22 38.61 -7.71
CA GLY A 210 6.55 39.53 -8.63
C GLY A 210 5.13 39.89 -8.20
N LYS A 211 4.31 40.20 -9.21
CA LYS A 211 2.93 40.63 -9.02
C LYS A 211 2.00 39.44 -8.93
N TRP A 212 1.14 39.43 -7.92
CA TRP A 212 0.06 38.46 -7.76
C TRP A 212 -1.27 39.11 -8.14
N GLU A 213 -2.11 38.36 -8.82
CA GLU A 213 -3.43 38.75 -9.25
C GLU A 213 -4.49 38.04 -8.40
N PHE A 214 -5.57 38.76 -8.06
CA PHE A 214 -6.62 38.29 -7.18
C PHE A 214 -7.96 38.44 -7.88
N TYR A 215 -8.90 37.52 -7.61
CA TYR A 215 -10.19 37.46 -8.28
C TYR A 215 -11.29 37.16 -7.26
N ILE A 216 -12.50 37.69 -7.49
CA ILE A 216 -13.72 37.39 -6.77
C ILE A 216 -14.83 37.18 -7.81
N GLY A 217 -15.46 36.00 -7.84
CA GLY A 217 -16.48 35.65 -8.84
C GLY A 217 -15.97 35.86 -10.28
N GLY A 218 -14.72 35.45 -10.57
CA GLY A 218 -14.09 35.59 -11.87
C GLY A 218 -13.65 36.98 -12.24
N LYS A 219 -13.90 38.03 -11.43
CA LYS A 219 -13.52 39.40 -11.68
C LYS A 219 -12.24 39.76 -10.93
N LYS A 220 -11.28 40.37 -11.63
CA LYS A 220 -10.02 40.79 -11.04
C LYS A 220 -10.24 41.95 -10.05
N VAL A 221 -9.63 41.77 -8.85
CA VAL A 221 -9.74 42.73 -7.74
C VAL A 221 -8.37 43.08 -7.18
N THR A 222 -8.33 44.10 -6.33
CA THR A 222 -7.12 44.42 -5.57
C THR A 222 -6.92 43.48 -4.39
N LYS A 223 -5.68 43.36 -3.89
CA LYS A 223 -5.37 42.60 -2.67
C LYS A 223 -6.17 43.08 -1.45
N LYS A 224 -6.49 44.37 -1.37
CA LYS A 224 -7.29 44.95 -0.29
C LYS A 224 -8.74 44.45 -0.33
N GLU A 225 -9.37 44.45 -1.51
CA GLU A 225 -10.73 43.94 -1.73
C GLU A 225 -10.82 42.46 -1.40
N MET A 226 -9.84 41.66 -1.85
CA MET A 226 -9.78 40.23 -1.52
C MET A 226 -9.72 40.00 -0.01
N LYS A 227 -8.84 40.73 0.71
CA LYS A 227 -8.74 40.61 2.18
C LYS A 227 -10.03 40.99 2.88
N ASN A 228 -10.72 42.03 2.42
CA ASN A 228 -11.98 42.45 3.00
C ASN A 228 -13.07 41.38 2.81
N ALA A 229 -13.25 40.85 1.59
CA ALA A 229 -14.20 39.80 1.30
C ALA A 229 -13.99 38.55 2.22
N THR A 230 -12.73 38.13 2.38
CA THR A 230 -12.39 36.99 3.25
C THR A 230 -12.67 37.25 4.75
N LYS A 231 -12.57 38.53 5.19
CA LYS A 231 -12.88 38.89 6.57
C LYS A 231 -14.39 38.86 6.87
N TYR A 232 -15.21 39.29 5.89
CA TYR A 232 -16.68 39.28 6.05
C TYR A 232 -17.24 37.83 6.04
N SER A 233 -16.70 36.92 5.23
CA SER A 233 -17.14 35.53 5.24
C SER A 233 -16.86 34.82 6.58
N LYS A 234 -15.72 35.08 7.22
CA LYS A 234 -15.38 34.51 8.55
C LYS A 234 -16.24 35.05 9.69
N ASN A 235 -16.75 36.28 9.59
CA ASN A 235 -17.59 36.89 10.63
C ASN A 235 -19.07 36.56 10.43
N GLY A 236 -19.50 36.06 9.25
CA GLY A 236 -20.84 35.60 8.95
C GLY A 236 -21.16 34.27 9.67
N ASP A 237 -20.20 33.35 9.68
CA ASP A 237 -20.36 32.01 10.27
C ASP A 237 -20.43 31.99 11.81
N THR A 238 -20.10 33.15 12.47
CA THR A 238 -20.14 33.27 13.94
C THR A 238 -21.41 33.93 14.48
N LYS A 239 -22.34 34.41 13.62
CA LYS A 239 -23.55 35.11 14.08
C LYS A 239 -24.81 34.22 14.16
N ASP A 240 -24.77 33.02 13.61
CA ASP A 240 -25.94 32.12 13.62
C ASP A 240 -25.98 31.14 14.82
N GLN A 241 -25.17 31.35 15.88
CA GLN A 241 -25.16 30.52 17.08
C GLN A 241 -25.51 31.23 18.39
N GLU A 242 -25.93 32.48 18.35
CA GLU A 242 -26.44 33.19 19.56
C GLU A 242 -27.83 33.76 19.29
N ASP A 243 -28.88 32.97 19.27
CA ASP A 243 -30.27 33.38 19.61
C ASP A 243 -31.20 32.16 19.48
N ASP A 244 -31.19 31.26 20.47
CA ASP A 244 -32.32 30.41 20.82
C ASP A 244 -32.16 29.90 22.26
N ASN A 245 -32.28 30.84 23.24
CA ASN A 245 -32.63 30.52 24.61
C ASN A 245 -33.35 31.75 25.24
N ASP A 246 -34.66 31.79 25.07
CA ASP A 246 -35.59 32.40 26.00
C ASP A 246 -36.89 31.54 26.10
#